data_468c3419ea1028f55521dcebb8a6c308
#
_entry.id   468c3419ea1028f55521dcebb8a6c308
#
_cell.length_a   1.000
_cell.length_b   1.000
_cell.length_c   1.000
_cell.angle_alpha   90.00
_cell.angle_beta   90.00
_cell.angle_gamma   90.00
#
_symmetry.space_group_name_H-M   'P 1'
#
loop_
_entity.id
_entity.type
_entity.pdbx_description
1 polymer ?
#
loop_
_entity_poly.entity_id
_entity_poly.type
_entity_poly.pdbx_seq_one_letter_code
_entity_poly.pdbx_strand_id
1 'polypeptide(L)'
;GEGAVAPDVAVPAVPVPDLARHVGTIAARFHGHPADALAVTAITGTDGKTSVAWLMAGALAHLRTPAHYIGTLGSGIPGGLSATQHTTPDPIRLQAALAEARDAGARAVVMEVSSHALDQWRLSGTRIACALLTNLGRDHLDYHPDVQHYHDAKRRLFRDCAPAVSVFNADDRIARQWAAEQPGAWTYALDQNADVRAAEPSFTPDGMRFSLEHGDARAQVRAPLLGRFNVANLTAVGTALLAQGHAMRNVAAALSRSGVVPGRMEPIRVDGKPLVIIDYAHTPQALSQALLACRAHTRGKLWCVFGCGGDRDRGKRALMGQTAAAVADHIIITDDNPRNEEPEAIAEAVLEGVGAHGQARIILRRAEAIAHALGAAASDDIVLIAGKGHETVQQYGAIEYPFSDRDCARALLGLEAAS
;
A
#
# COMPACT_ATOMS: atom_id res chain seq x y z
N GLY A 1 -18.99 6.78 27.34
CA GLY A 1 -17.80 7.55 27.72
C GLY A 1 -17.28 7.05 29.05
N GLU A 2 -15.99 7.05 29.24
CA GLU A 2 -15.38 6.83 30.53
C GLU A 2 -15.78 8.00 31.46
N GLY A 3 -16.52 7.70 32.51
CA GLY A 3 -16.81 8.58 33.65
C GLY A 3 -17.66 9.81 33.37
N ALA A 4 -18.75 10.00 33.84
CA ALA A 4 -19.82 10.99 33.86
C ALA A 4 -20.90 10.76 32.79
N VAL A 5 -21.98 10.20 33.21
CA VAL A 5 -23.26 10.22 32.48
C VAL A 5 -23.68 11.69 32.38
N ALA A 6 -23.88 12.19 31.13
CA ALA A 6 -24.48 13.50 30.93
C ALA A 6 -25.86 13.51 31.59
N PRO A 7 -26.20 14.51 32.43
CA PRO A 7 -27.39 14.48 33.27
C PRO A 7 -28.75 14.52 32.53
N ASP A 8 -28.77 14.75 31.21
CA ASP A 8 -30.00 14.96 30.42
C ASP A 8 -30.16 13.96 29.24
N VAL A 9 -29.70 12.73 29.38
CA VAL A 9 -29.93 11.71 28.33
C VAL A 9 -31.24 11.01 28.57
N ALA A 10 -32.22 11.13 27.66
CA ALA A 10 -33.53 10.51 27.72
C ALA A 10 -33.52 8.97 27.53
N VAL A 11 -32.34 8.36 27.40
CA VAL A 11 -32.14 6.91 27.23
C VAL A 11 -31.28 6.34 28.35
N PRO A 12 -31.44 5.06 28.71
CA PRO A 12 -30.61 4.42 29.74
C PRO A 12 -29.11 4.51 29.34
N ALA A 13 -28.29 5.03 30.24
CA ALA A 13 -26.86 5.12 30.05
C ALA A 13 -26.15 4.08 30.93
N VAL A 14 -25.29 3.28 30.31
CA VAL A 14 -24.47 2.25 30.99
C VAL A 14 -23.01 2.68 30.92
N PRO A 15 -22.32 2.88 32.04
CA PRO A 15 -20.88 3.11 32.05
C PRO A 15 -20.14 1.82 31.69
N VAL A 16 -19.21 1.93 30.76
CA VAL A 16 -18.36 0.79 30.31
C VAL A 16 -16.90 1.18 30.54
N PRO A 17 -16.19 0.54 31.48
CA PRO A 17 -14.75 0.73 31.64
C PRO A 17 -14.01 0.40 30.34
N ASP A 18 -12.94 1.12 30.03
CA ASP A 18 -12.15 0.92 28.79
C ASP A 18 -13.02 0.83 27.52
N LEU A 19 -14.03 1.70 27.39
CA LEU A 19 -15.00 1.65 26.29
C LEU A 19 -14.33 1.54 24.92
N ALA A 20 -13.19 2.19 24.71
CA ALA A 20 -12.43 2.13 23.45
C ALA A 20 -12.12 0.69 23.02
N ARG A 21 -11.85 -0.22 23.95
CA ARG A 21 -11.61 -1.65 23.66
C ARG A 21 -12.88 -2.43 23.31
N HIS A 22 -14.02 -1.93 23.69
CA HIS A 22 -15.32 -2.63 23.58
C HIS A 22 -16.19 -2.12 22.43
N VAL A 23 -15.93 -0.91 21.91
CA VAL A 23 -16.73 -0.28 20.84
C VAL A 23 -16.90 -1.22 19.65
N GLY A 24 -15.84 -1.85 19.18
CA GLY A 24 -15.91 -2.77 18.04
C GLY A 24 -16.76 -4.01 18.34
N THR A 25 -16.67 -4.58 19.54
CA THR A 25 -17.49 -5.72 19.95
C THR A 25 -18.98 -5.34 20.08
N ILE A 26 -19.27 -4.15 20.60
CA ILE A 26 -20.63 -3.61 20.68
C ILE A 26 -21.19 -3.41 19.26
N ALA A 27 -20.41 -2.79 18.37
CA ALA A 27 -20.80 -2.59 16.98
C ALA A 27 -20.98 -3.92 16.22
N ALA A 28 -20.07 -4.90 16.44
CA ALA A 28 -20.20 -6.24 15.85
C ALA A 28 -21.53 -6.90 16.26
N ARG A 29 -21.88 -6.84 17.53
CA ARG A 29 -23.15 -7.35 18.03
C ARG A 29 -24.35 -6.62 17.42
N PHE A 30 -24.28 -5.29 17.30
CA PHE A 30 -25.34 -4.48 16.67
C PHE A 30 -25.58 -4.90 15.21
N HIS A 31 -24.51 -5.20 14.45
CA HIS A 31 -24.57 -5.64 13.07
C HIS A 31 -24.71 -7.17 12.89
N GLY A 32 -24.96 -7.94 13.96
CA GLY A 32 -25.15 -9.38 13.91
C GLY A 32 -23.88 -10.16 13.57
N HIS A 33 -22.72 -9.74 14.13
CA HIS A 33 -21.41 -10.39 13.97
C HIS A 33 -21.02 -10.66 12.52
N PRO A 34 -20.92 -9.64 11.66
CA PRO A 34 -20.74 -9.81 10.22
C PRO A 34 -19.47 -10.60 9.84
N ALA A 35 -18.42 -10.50 10.65
CA ALA A 35 -17.16 -11.21 10.42
C ALA A 35 -17.27 -12.75 10.56
N ASP A 36 -18.34 -13.27 11.14
CA ASP A 36 -18.54 -14.73 11.25
C ASP A 36 -18.93 -15.37 9.93
N ALA A 37 -19.56 -14.61 9.04
CA ALA A 37 -19.94 -15.04 7.69
C ALA A 37 -18.88 -14.74 6.63
N LEU A 38 -17.76 -14.09 6.99
CA LEU A 38 -16.75 -13.59 6.08
C LEU A 38 -15.37 -14.16 6.41
N ALA A 39 -14.61 -14.55 5.39
CA ALA A 39 -13.19 -14.85 5.54
C ALA A 39 -12.39 -13.51 5.54
N VAL A 40 -12.16 -12.93 6.72
CA VAL A 40 -11.44 -11.66 6.84
C VAL A 40 -9.94 -11.89 6.81
N THR A 41 -9.26 -11.35 5.78
CA THR A 41 -7.80 -11.28 5.69
C THR A 41 -7.33 -9.87 6.09
N ALA A 42 -6.53 -9.78 7.15
CA ALA A 42 -5.99 -8.54 7.69
C ALA A 42 -4.50 -8.41 7.34
N ILE A 43 -4.12 -7.31 6.70
CA ILE A 43 -2.75 -7.11 6.19
C ILE A 43 -2.12 -5.91 6.90
N THR A 44 -1.00 -6.14 7.59
CA THR A 44 -0.22 -5.09 8.25
C THR A 44 1.24 -5.10 7.77
N GLY A 45 1.96 -4.06 8.12
CA GLY A 45 3.36 -3.85 7.78
C GLY A 45 3.70 -2.37 7.63
N THR A 46 4.95 -2.03 7.38
CA THR A 46 5.33 -0.65 7.07
C THR A 46 4.95 -0.33 5.64
N ASP A 47 5.46 -1.08 4.67
CA ASP A 47 5.20 -0.91 3.24
C ASP A 47 4.41 -2.10 2.67
N GLY A 48 3.79 -1.93 1.50
CA GLY A 48 3.16 -2.99 0.74
C GLY A 48 1.73 -3.37 1.15
N LYS A 49 1.17 -2.84 2.25
CA LYS A 49 -0.20 -3.16 2.70
C LYS A 49 -1.24 -3.01 1.60
N THR A 50 -1.29 -1.84 0.98
CA THR A 50 -2.25 -1.52 -0.09
C THR A 50 -2.09 -2.47 -1.27
N SER A 51 -0.84 -2.67 -1.72
CA SER A 51 -0.56 -3.56 -2.85
C SER A 51 -0.97 -4.99 -2.56
N VAL A 52 -0.60 -5.54 -1.41
CA VAL A 52 -0.94 -6.91 -1.01
C VAL A 52 -2.46 -7.07 -0.85
N ALA A 53 -3.14 -6.10 -0.22
CA ALA A 53 -4.58 -6.14 -0.03
C ALA A 53 -5.34 -6.09 -1.37
N TRP A 54 -4.94 -5.20 -2.26
CA TRP A 54 -5.51 -5.09 -3.61
C TRP A 54 -5.30 -6.34 -4.44
N LEU A 55 -4.07 -6.82 -4.50
CA LEU A 55 -3.69 -8.03 -5.23
C LEU A 55 -4.42 -9.27 -4.68
N MET A 56 -4.56 -9.38 -3.35
CA MET A 56 -5.30 -10.46 -2.71
C MET A 56 -6.79 -10.43 -3.06
N ALA A 57 -7.44 -9.26 -3.02
CA ALA A 57 -8.83 -9.12 -3.41
C ALA A 57 -9.04 -9.49 -4.89
N GLY A 58 -8.14 -9.06 -5.78
CA GLY A 58 -8.15 -9.44 -7.19
C GLY A 58 -7.94 -10.94 -7.40
N ALA A 59 -6.98 -11.55 -6.69
CA ALA A 59 -6.72 -12.99 -6.78
C ALA A 59 -7.92 -13.82 -6.31
N LEU A 60 -8.58 -13.42 -5.22
CA LEU A 60 -9.82 -14.08 -4.72
C LEU A 60 -10.94 -13.99 -5.75
N ALA A 61 -11.12 -12.85 -6.42
CA ALA A 61 -12.09 -12.71 -7.50
C ALA A 61 -11.81 -13.69 -8.66
N HIS A 62 -10.54 -13.87 -9.06
CA HIS A 62 -10.15 -14.86 -10.04
C HIS A 62 -10.37 -16.31 -9.58
N LEU A 63 -10.32 -16.55 -8.28
CA LEU A 63 -10.66 -17.85 -7.66
C LEU A 63 -12.18 -18.00 -7.43
N ARG A 64 -13.01 -17.10 -7.97
CA ARG A 64 -14.47 -17.07 -7.83
C ARG A 64 -14.94 -16.94 -6.38
N THR A 65 -14.17 -16.28 -5.56
CA THR A 65 -14.53 -15.89 -4.19
C THR A 65 -14.82 -14.38 -4.18
N PRO A 66 -16.10 -13.95 -4.12
CA PRO A 66 -16.42 -12.53 -4.07
C PRO A 66 -15.74 -11.88 -2.85
N ALA A 67 -14.86 -10.94 -3.11
CA ALA A 67 -14.05 -10.27 -2.10
C ALA A 67 -14.32 -8.78 -2.07
N HIS A 68 -14.48 -8.22 -0.86
CA HIS A 68 -14.58 -6.81 -0.59
C HIS A 68 -13.22 -6.29 -0.09
N TYR A 69 -12.76 -5.19 -0.62
CA TYR A 69 -11.53 -4.52 -0.20
C TYR A 69 -11.86 -3.39 0.79
N ILE A 70 -11.06 -3.22 1.86
CA ILE A 70 -11.12 -2.09 2.79
C ILE A 70 -9.69 -1.57 3.00
N GLY A 71 -9.41 -0.34 2.60
CA GLY A 71 -8.06 0.20 2.74
C GLY A 71 -7.91 1.63 2.25
N THR A 72 -6.66 1.99 1.95
CA THR A 72 -6.26 3.34 1.53
C THR A 72 -6.95 3.79 0.24
N LEU A 73 -7.24 2.85 -0.68
CA LEU A 73 -7.90 3.16 -1.95
C LEU A 73 -9.42 3.29 -1.81
N GLY A 74 -10.00 2.96 -0.66
CA GLY A 74 -11.44 3.01 -0.43
C GLY A 74 -12.00 1.74 0.21
N SER A 75 -13.32 1.56 0.13
CA SER A 75 -14.04 0.37 0.58
C SER A 75 -15.04 -0.07 -0.48
N GLY A 76 -15.03 -1.35 -0.85
CA GLY A 76 -15.91 -1.90 -1.88
C GLY A 76 -15.27 -3.03 -2.70
N ILE A 77 -15.91 -3.39 -3.79
CA ILE A 77 -15.34 -4.30 -4.78
C ILE A 77 -14.35 -3.49 -5.64
N PRO A 78 -13.13 -4.02 -5.96
CA PRO A 78 -12.22 -3.34 -6.88
C PRO A 78 -12.91 -2.93 -8.19
N GLY A 79 -12.85 -1.64 -8.54
CA GLY A 79 -13.57 -1.04 -9.66
C GLY A 79 -14.85 -0.27 -9.28
N GLY A 80 -15.30 -0.36 -8.00
CA GLY A 80 -16.48 0.36 -7.49
C GLY A 80 -16.28 0.72 -6.00
N LEU A 81 -15.18 1.42 -5.67
CA LEU A 81 -14.85 1.78 -4.30
C LEU A 81 -15.54 3.08 -3.86
N SER A 82 -16.03 3.10 -2.63
CA SER A 82 -16.39 4.31 -1.91
C SER A 82 -15.18 4.86 -1.16
N ALA A 83 -15.00 6.17 -1.13
CA ALA A 83 -13.89 6.81 -0.42
C ALA A 83 -13.95 6.53 1.09
N THR A 84 -12.79 6.36 1.71
CA THR A 84 -12.64 6.19 3.15
C THR A 84 -11.80 7.32 3.74
N GLN A 85 -12.08 7.72 4.98
CA GLN A 85 -11.31 8.76 5.68
C GLN A 85 -9.97 8.25 6.23
N HIS A 86 -9.87 6.94 6.45
CA HIS A 86 -8.70 6.30 7.04
C HIS A 86 -8.43 4.97 6.34
N THR A 87 -7.15 4.60 6.24
CA THR A 87 -6.72 3.29 5.74
C THR A 87 -7.44 2.12 6.43
N THR A 88 -7.66 2.25 7.74
CA THR A 88 -8.46 1.32 8.55
C THR A 88 -9.56 2.13 9.23
N PRO A 89 -10.84 1.88 8.95
CA PRO A 89 -11.96 2.59 9.57
C PRO A 89 -11.95 2.51 11.10
N ASP A 90 -12.64 3.43 11.75
CA ASP A 90 -12.97 3.31 13.17
C ASP A 90 -13.82 2.06 13.45
N PRO A 91 -13.91 1.60 14.71
CA PRO A 91 -14.56 0.31 15.02
C PRO A 91 -16.02 0.22 14.57
N ILE A 92 -16.77 1.33 14.62
CA ILE A 92 -18.19 1.35 14.26
C ILE A 92 -18.33 1.23 12.74
N ARG A 93 -17.59 2.05 12.00
CA ARG A 93 -17.59 2.03 10.54
C ARG A 93 -17.01 0.74 9.97
N LEU A 94 -16.03 0.14 10.66
CA LEU A 94 -15.50 -1.16 10.24
C LEU A 94 -16.59 -2.24 10.31
N GLN A 95 -17.34 -2.34 11.42
CA GLN A 95 -18.38 -3.34 11.54
C GLN A 95 -19.56 -3.09 10.57
N ALA A 96 -19.89 -1.83 10.30
CA ALA A 96 -20.86 -1.46 9.27
C ALA A 96 -20.39 -1.90 7.87
N ALA A 97 -19.13 -1.61 7.49
CA ALA A 97 -18.56 -2.01 6.20
C ALA A 97 -18.50 -3.55 6.05
N LEU A 98 -18.21 -4.29 7.13
CA LEU A 98 -18.27 -5.76 7.12
C LEU A 98 -19.70 -6.26 6.92
N ALA A 99 -20.70 -5.61 7.54
CA ALA A 99 -22.11 -5.95 7.34
C ALA A 99 -22.55 -5.66 5.89
N GLU A 100 -22.21 -4.50 5.36
CA GLU A 100 -22.46 -4.14 3.95
C GLU A 100 -21.83 -5.16 2.99
N ALA A 101 -20.59 -5.55 3.22
CA ALA A 101 -19.91 -6.57 2.41
C ALA A 101 -20.67 -7.92 2.45
N ARG A 102 -21.04 -8.40 3.65
CA ARG A 102 -21.84 -9.62 3.82
C ARG A 102 -23.18 -9.54 3.08
N ASP A 103 -23.90 -8.45 3.26
CA ASP A 103 -25.23 -8.24 2.69
C ASP A 103 -25.18 -8.08 1.16
N ALA A 104 -24.06 -7.58 0.62
CA ALA A 104 -23.75 -7.56 -0.81
C ALA A 104 -23.29 -8.93 -1.37
N GLY A 105 -23.23 -9.99 -0.54
CA GLY A 105 -22.89 -11.35 -0.95
C GLY A 105 -21.39 -11.62 -1.03
N ALA A 106 -20.54 -10.79 -0.43
CA ALA A 106 -19.14 -11.10 -0.29
C ALA A 106 -18.93 -12.35 0.57
N ARG A 107 -17.91 -13.13 0.25
CA ARG A 107 -17.46 -14.29 1.04
C ARG A 107 -16.14 -14.00 1.74
N ALA A 108 -15.40 -13.04 1.26
CA ALA A 108 -14.14 -12.62 1.85
C ALA A 108 -14.09 -11.10 1.97
N VAL A 109 -13.34 -10.63 2.97
CA VAL A 109 -12.93 -9.23 3.09
C VAL A 109 -11.41 -9.20 3.21
N VAL A 110 -10.78 -8.35 2.43
CA VAL A 110 -9.34 -8.11 2.51
C VAL A 110 -9.14 -6.68 2.99
N MET A 111 -8.50 -6.50 4.14
CA MET A 111 -8.37 -5.19 4.75
C MET A 111 -6.95 -4.81 5.10
N GLU A 112 -6.62 -3.55 4.88
CA GLU A 112 -5.39 -2.96 5.40
C GLU A 112 -5.55 -2.63 6.88
N VAL A 113 -4.52 -2.96 7.67
CA VAL A 113 -4.52 -2.71 9.12
C VAL A 113 -3.29 -1.87 9.48
N SER A 114 -3.52 -0.61 9.82
CA SER A 114 -2.48 0.32 10.28
C SER A 114 -2.06 0.03 11.72
N SER A 115 -0.87 0.49 12.12
CA SER A 115 -0.42 0.43 13.52
C SER A 115 -1.34 1.23 14.45
N HIS A 116 -1.83 2.40 14.01
CA HIS A 116 -2.82 3.19 14.72
C HIS A 116 -4.11 2.40 14.99
N ALA A 117 -4.60 1.67 13.99
CA ALA A 117 -5.82 0.87 14.14
C ALA A 117 -5.67 -0.23 15.18
N LEU A 118 -4.51 -0.88 15.23
CA LEU A 118 -4.20 -1.91 16.21
C LEU A 118 -4.03 -1.33 17.61
N ASP A 119 -3.33 -0.20 17.70
CA ASP A 119 -3.13 0.50 18.97
C ASP A 119 -4.47 1.02 19.55
N GLN A 120 -5.35 1.53 18.69
CA GLN A 120 -6.67 2.05 19.04
C GLN A 120 -7.77 0.99 19.09
N TRP A 121 -7.45 -0.32 19.08
CA TRP A 121 -8.43 -1.42 19.19
C TRP A 121 -9.52 -1.42 18.12
N ARG A 122 -9.26 -0.84 16.91
CA ARG A 122 -10.28 -0.72 15.86
C ARG A 122 -10.81 -2.05 15.34
N LEU A 123 -10.04 -3.14 15.51
CA LEU A 123 -10.42 -4.50 15.08
C LEU A 123 -11.19 -5.30 16.13
N SER A 124 -11.47 -4.73 17.32
CA SER A 124 -12.21 -5.42 18.35
C SER A 124 -13.56 -5.94 17.83
N GLY A 125 -13.89 -7.19 18.16
CA GLY A 125 -15.11 -7.83 17.66
C GLY A 125 -15.04 -8.35 16.22
N THR A 126 -13.86 -8.26 15.55
CA THR A 126 -13.66 -8.80 14.20
C THR A 126 -12.88 -10.11 14.27
N ARG A 127 -13.46 -11.20 13.80
CA ARG A 127 -12.78 -12.48 13.66
C ARG A 127 -11.88 -12.46 12.42
N ILE A 128 -10.59 -12.71 12.61
CA ILE A 128 -9.57 -12.70 11.54
C ILE A 128 -9.30 -14.14 11.09
N ALA A 129 -9.59 -14.43 9.81
CA ALA A 129 -9.30 -15.73 9.21
C ALA A 129 -7.81 -15.85 8.83
N CYS A 130 -7.22 -14.77 8.31
CA CYS A 130 -5.81 -14.72 7.94
C CYS A 130 -5.20 -13.37 8.31
N ALA A 131 -4.07 -13.37 8.98
CA ALA A 131 -3.25 -12.19 9.23
C ALA A 131 -1.94 -12.28 8.44
N LEU A 132 -1.54 -11.18 7.78
CA LEU A 132 -0.34 -11.13 6.97
C LEU A 132 0.52 -9.93 7.34
N LEU A 133 1.82 -10.17 7.58
CA LEU A 133 2.84 -9.15 7.80
C LEU A 133 3.74 -9.01 6.57
N THR A 134 3.78 -7.82 5.98
CA THR A 134 4.63 -7.55 4.81
C THR A 134 6.09 -7.28 5.18
N ASN A 135 6.33 -6.33 6.06
CA ASN A 135 7.67 -5.94 6.55
C ASN A 135 7.55 -5.01 7.77
N LEU A 136 8.68 -4.81 8.47
CA LEU A 136 8.80 -3.93 9.61
C LEU A 136 9.97 -2.95 9.40
N GLY A 137 9.63 -1.71 9.13
CA GLY A 137 10.56 -0.59 9.02
C GLY A 137 10.36 0.43 10.14
N ARG A 138 10.61 1.69 9.81
CA ARG A 138 10.46 2.84 10.72
C ARG A 138 9.46 3.82 10.09
N ASP A 139 8.34 4.07 10.80
CA ASP A 139 7.31 5.01 10.36
C ASP A 139 6.47 5.48 11.56
N HIS A 140 5.65 6.52 11.38
CA HIS A 140 4.68 7.01 12.37
C HIS A 140 5.24 7.28 13.78
N LEU A 141 6.48 7.83 13.87
CA LEU A 141 7.09 8.23 15.14
C LEU A 141 6.57 9.60 15.64
N ASP A 142 5.69 10.23 14.89
CA ASP A 142 4.84 11.33 15.30
C ASP A 142 3.69 10.90 16.24
N TYR A 143 3.32 9.62 16.16
CA TYR A 143 2.28 8.98 16.97
C TYR A 143 2.85 7.98 17.99
N HIS A 144 3.70 7.04 17.54
CA HIS A 144 4.31 6.05 18.41
C HIS A 144 5.56 6.63 19.10
N PRO A 145 5.77 6.39 20.41
CA PRO A 145 6.91 6.92 21.15
C PRO A 145 8.27 6.54 20.53
N ASP A 146 8.38 5.33 20.00
CA ASP A 146 9.57 4.79 19.33
C ASP A 146 9.24 3.66 18.36
N VAL A 147 10.27 3.14 17.70
CA VAL A 147 10.14 2.04 16.72
C VAL A 147 9.64 0.75 17.36
N GLN A 148 9.99 0.49 18.61
CA GLN A 148 9.56 -0.73 19.31
C GLN A 148 8.05 -0.71 19.57
N HIS A 149 7.50 0.41 20.07
CA HIS A 149 6.07 0.59 20.26
C HIS A 149 5.30 0.47 18.92
N TYR A 150 5.88 1.01 17.83
CA TYR A 150 5.31 0.87 16.50
C TYR A 150 5.25 -0.60 16.04
N HIS A 151 6.31 -1.39 16.28
CA HIS A 151 6.33 -2.81 15.97
C HIS A 151 5.36 -3.59 16.87
N ASP A 152 5.36 -3.31 18.17
CA ASP A 152 4.48 -3.96 19.16
C ASP A 152 3.00 -3.72 18.84
N ALA A 153 2.64 -2.52 18.39
CA ALA A 153 1.29 -2.24 17.90
C ALA A 153 0.92 -3.18 16.74
N LYS A 154 1.79 -3.40 15.75
CA LYS A 154 1.53 -4.35 14.64
C LYS A 154 1.48 -5.80 15.10
N ARG A 155 2.29 -6.18 16.09
CA ARG A 155 2.33 -7.53 16.65
C ARG A 155 1.00 -7.94 17.28
N ARG A 156 0.19 -6.96 17.74
CA ARG A 156 -1.14 -7.21 18.30
C ARG A 156 -2.08 -7.91 17.33
N LEU A 157 -1.93 -7.71 16.01
CA LEU A 157 -2.74 -8.44 15.02
C LEU A 157 -2.58 -9.96 15.15
N PHE A 158 -1.40 -10.42 15.49
CA PHE A 158 -1.07 -11.85 15.59
C PHE A 158 -1.31 -12.41 16.99
N ARG A 159 -1.10 -11.59 18.02
CA ARG A 159 -1.20 -11.99 19.41
C ARG A 159 -2.60 -11.80 19.98
N ASP A 160 -3.21 -10.63 19.74
CA ASP A 160 -4.45 -10.24 20.40
C ASP A 160 -5.69 -10.59 19.56
N CYS A 161 -5.59 -10.58 18.21
CA CYS A 161 -6.69 -10.95 17.32
C CYS A 161 -6.75 -12.46 17.02
N ALA A 162 -5.75 -13.25 17.43
CA ALA A 162 -5.69 -14.71 17.31
C ALA A 162 -6.17 -15.24 15.93
N PRO A 163 -5.53 -14.86 14.83
CA PRO A 163 -5.95 -15.27 13.48
C PRO A 163 -5.82 -16.79 13.31
N ALA A 164 -6.71 -17.38 12.49
CA ALA A 164 -6.64 -18.81 12.19
C ALA A 164 -5.39 -19.18 11.36
N VAL A 165 -4.94 -18.27 10.50
CA VAL A 165 -3.72 -18.37 9.71
C VAL A 165 -2.88 -17.12 9.92
N SER A 166 -1.58 -17.30 10.15
CA SER A 166 -0.60 -16.21 10.23
C SER A 166 0.46 -16.37 9.16
N VAL A 167 0.75 -15.28 8.43
CA VAL A 167 1.72 -15.26 7.32
C VAL A 167 2.77 -14.17 7.57
N PHE A 168 4.05 -14.54 7.53
CA PHE A 168 5.17 -13.65 7.83
C PHE A 168 6.20 -13.63 6.71
N ASN A 169 6.81 -12.48 6.50
CA ASN A 169 7.94 -12.30 5.60
C ASN A 169 9.24 -12.78 6.27
N ALA A 170 9.81 -13.89 5.80
CA ALA A 170 11.07 -14.41 6.35
C ALA A 170 12.32 -13.62 5.88
N ASP A 171 12.22 -12.79 4.85
CA ASP A 171 13.30 -11.87 4.49
C ASP A 171 13.41 -10.70 5.49
N ASP A 172 12.34 -10.37 6.22
CA ASP A 172 12.36 -9.43 7.32
C ASP A 172 12.82 -10.15 8.62
N ARG A 173 13.89 -9.64 9.23
CA ARG A 173 14.50 -10.26 10.41
C ARG A 173 13.53 -10.34 11.60
N ILE A 174 12.75 -9.29 11.83
CA ILE A 174 11.83 -9.22 12.98
C ILE A 174 10.59 -10.09 12.71
N ALA A 175 10.04 -10.03 11.51
CA ALA A 175 8.91 -10.87 11.12
C ALA A 175 9.28 -12.37 11.21
N ARG A 176 10.50 -12.75 10.81
CA ARG A 176 11.00 -14.13 10.95
C ARG A 176 11.09 -14.57 12.42
N GLN A 177 11.50 -13.67 13.32
CA GLN A 177 11.49 -13.96 14.76
C GLN A 177 10.07 -14.20 15.28
N TRP A 178 9.11 -13.36 14.88
CA TRP A 178 7.71 -13.54 15.29
C TRP A 178 7.10 -14.83 14.74
N ALA A 179 7.44 -15.21 13.51
CA ALA A 179 7.02 -16.49 12.93
C ALA A 179 7.53 -17.69 13.76
N ALA A 180 8.80 -17.66 14.19
CA ALA A 180 9.38 -18.73 15.01
C ALA A 180 8.72 -18.86 16.39
N GLU A 181 8.13 -17.80 16.92
CA GLU A 181 7.41 -17.80 18.20
C GLU A 181 5.94 -18.26 18.07
N GLN A 182 5.42 -18.40 16.84
CA GLN A 182 4.03 -18.74 16.58
C GLN A 182 3.91 -20.11 15.89
N PRO A 183 3.56 -21.18 16.61
CA PRO A 183 3.36 -22.51 16.01
C PRO A 183 2.34 -22.50 14.88
N GLY A 184 2.68 -23.13 13.76
CA GLY A 184 1.80 -23.20 12.58
C GLY A 184 1.76 -21.91 11.72
N ALA A 185 2.62 -20.93 12.02
CA ALA A 185 2.79 -19.78 11.15
C ALA A 185 3.36 -20.19 9.78
N TRP A 186 2.86 -19.55 8.72
CA TRP A 186 3.38 -19.68 7.37
C TRP A 186 4.39 -18.56 7.10
N THR A 187 5.42 -18.89 6.35
CA THR A 187 6.47 -17.94 5.96
C THR A 187 6.59 -17.82 4.46
N TYR A 188 6.95 -16.63 3.97
CA TYR A 188 7.33 -16.42 2.58
C TYR A 188 8.63 -15.65 2.47
N ALA A 189 9.37 -15.86 1.38
CA ALA A 189 10.62 -15.18 1.11
C ALA A 189 11.00 -15.17 -0.37
N LEU A 190 11.93 -14.28 -0.72
CA LEU A 190 12.67 -14.27 -1.97
C LEU A 190 14.10 -14.81 -1.74
N ASP A 191 14.73 -14.41 -0.62
CA ASP A 191 16.15 -14.66 -0.35
C ASP A 191 16.39 -15.69 0.76
N GLN A 192 15.47 -15.79 1.73
CA GLN A 192 15.60 -16.69 2.86
C GLN A 192 14.87 -18.03 2.64
N ASN A 193 15.12 -19.01 3.51
CA ASN A 193 14.29 -20.22 3.56
C ASN A 193 12.92 -19.86 4.14
N ALA A 194 11.87 -20.37 3.52
CA ALA A 194 10.49 -20.14 3.89
C ALA A 194 9.59 -21.28 3.36
N ASP A 195 8.36 -21.38 3.88
CA ASP A 195 7.38 -22.38 3.40
C ASP A 195 7.00 -22.13 1.94
N VAL A 196 6.93 -20.86 1.53
CA VAL A 196 6.68 -20.47 0.15
C VAL A 196 7.77 -19.53 -0.33
N ARG A 197 8.33 -19.79 -1.50
CA ARG A 197 9.40 -18.97 -2.07
C ARG A 197 9.07 -18.51 -3.48
N ALA A 198 9.55 -17.32 -3.83
CA ALA A 198 9.66 -16.91 -5.22
C ALA A 198 11.12 -17.11 -5.68
N ALA A 199 11.30 -18.04 -6.60
CA ALA A 199 12.59 -18.35 -7.19
C ALA A 199 12.72 -17.76 -8.60
N GLU A 200 13.96 -17.48 -9.00
CA GLU A 200 14.34 -17.04 -10.36
C GLU A 200 13.54 -15.83 -10.88
N PRO A 201 13.41 -14.73 -10.11
CA PRO A 201 12.70 -13.56 -10.59
C PRO A 201 13.41 -12.95 -11.79
N SER A 202 12.67 -12.70 -12.86
CA SER A 202 13.14 -12.00 -14.05
C SER A 202 12.21 -10.84 -14.41
N PHE A 203 12.80 -9.77 -14.92
CA PHE A 203 12.12 -8.50 -15.18
C PHE A 203 12.24 -8.12 -16.64
N THR A 204 11.16 -7.61 -17.21
CA THR A 204 11.09 -7.07 -18.57
C THR A 204 10.33 -5.74 -18.53
N PRO A 205 10.36 -4.90 -19.58
CA PRO A 205 9.51 -3.71 -19.62
C PRO A 205 8.02 -3.99 -19.43
N ASP A 206 7.57 -5.22 -19.77
CA ASP A 206 6.15 -5.60 -19.69
C ASP A 206 5.73 -6.16 -18.32
N GLY A 207 6.68 -6.44 -17.44
CA GLY A 207 6.38 -6.98 -16.11
C GLY A 207 7.44 -7.93 -15.58
N MET A 208 7.00 -8.91 -14.79
CA MET A 208 7.85 -9.87 -14.10
C MET A 208 7.43 -11.32 -14.33
N ARG A 209 8.39 -12.23 -14.12
CA ARG A 209 8.18 -13.69 -14.08
C ARG A 209 8.99 -14.27 -12.93
N PHE A 210 8.41 -15.24 -12.23
CA PHE A 210 9.10 -16.01 -11.19
C PHE A 210 8.46 -17.39 -11.00
N SER A 211 9.17 -18.32 -10.37
CA SER A 211 8.63 -19.61 -9.92
C SER A 211 8.11 -19.46 -8.49
N LEU A 212 6.82 -19.74 -8.25
CA LEU A 212 6.26 -19.87 -6.90
C LEU A 212 6.47 -21.31 -6.45
N GLU A 213 7.10 -21.54 -5.30
CA GLU A 213 7.51 -22.85 -4.79
C GLU A 213 6.99 -23.08 -3.38
N HIS A 214 6.47 -24.29 -3.11
CA HIS A 214 6.06 -24.77 -1.79
C HIS A 214 6.27 -26.28 -1.71
N GLY A 215 7.20 -26.74 -0.87
CA GLY A 215 7.66 -28.13 -0.86
C GLY A 215 8.13 -28.53 -2.27
N ASP A 216 7.62 -29.66 -2.79
CA ASP A 216 7.93 -30.14 -4.14
C ASP A 216 7.08 -29.49 -5.24
N ALA A 217 6.04 -28.75 -4.87
CA ALA A 217 5.15 -28.09 -5.82
C ALA A 217 5.74 -26.77 -6.30
N ARG A 218 5.71 -26.56 -7.62
CA ARG A 218 6.12 -25.29 -8.24
C ARG A 218 5.17 -24.89 -9.37
N ALA A 219 5.00 -23.58 -9.56
CA ALA A 219 4.23 -23.05 -10.67
C ALA A 219 4.78 -21.68 -11.11
N GLN A 220 4.74 -21.41 -12.42
CA GLN A 220 5.20 -20.14 -12.98
C GLN A 220 4.13 -19.06 -12.78
N VAL A 221 4.56 -17.90 -12.32
CA VAL A 221 3.77 -16.67 -12.23
C VAL A 221 4.33 -15.66 -13.23
N ARG A 222 3.46 -15.00 -14.00
CA ARG A 222 3.78 -13.88 -14.91
C ARG A 222 2.81 -12.76 -14.64
N ALA A 223 3.29 -11.61 -14.19
CA ALA A 223 2.43 -10.51 -13.83
C ALA A 223 2.91 -9.19 -14.47
N PRO A 224 1.98 -8.30 -14.90
CA PRO A 224 2.32 -7.00 -15.50
C PRO A 224 2.70 -5.97 -14.42
N LEU A 225 3.35 -6.40 -13.36
CA LEU A 225 3.81 -5.58 -12.26
C LEU A 225 5.31 -5.33 -12.35
N LEU A 226 5.77 -4.23 -11.76
CA LEU A 226 7.16 -3.80 -11.82
C LEU A 226 7.80 -3.85 -10.42
N GLY A 227 9.10 -4.16 -10.40
CA GLY A 227 9.92 -4.12 -9.20
C GLY A 227 9.90 -5.40 -8.36
N ARG A 228 11.07 -5.71 -7.79
CA ARG A 228 11.31 -6.90 -6.96
C ARG A 228 10.37 -7.00 -5.75
N PHE A 229 10.02 -5.84 -5.14
CA PHE A 229 9.08 -5.83 -4.01
C PHE A 229 7.67 -6.32 -4.39
N ASN A 230 7.25 -6.17 -5.65
CA ASN A 230 5.99 -6.75 -6.11
C ASN A 230 6.08 -8.27 -6.31
N VAL A 231 7.26 -8.83 -6.55
CA VAL A 231 7.46 -10.29 -6.43
C VAL A 231 7.19 -10.72 -4.99
N ALA A 232 7.73 -10.01 -3.99
CA ALA A 232 7.45 -10.29 -2.57
C ALA A 232 5.95 -10.14 -2.24
N ASN A 233 5.29 -9.07 -2.72
CA ASN A 233 3.86 -8.85 -2.53
C ASN A 233 3.01 -10.01 -3.11
N LEU A 234 3.31 -10.44 -4.34
CA LEU A 234 2.63 -11.59 -4.97
C LEU A 234 2.93 -12.90 -4.23
N THR A 235 4.15 -13.09 -3.74
CA THR A 235 4.52 -14.26 -2.94
C THR A 235 3.75 -14.30 -1.63
N ALA A 236 3.61 -13.13 -0.96
CA ALA A 236 2.79 -12.99 0.24
C ALA A 236 1.33 -13.39 0.01
N VAL A 237 0.73 -12.87 -1.09
CA VAL A 237 -0.64 -13.25 -1.51
C VAL A 237 -0.72 -14.73 -1.79
N GLY A 238 0.24 -15.29 -2.54
CA GLY A 238 0.30 -16.72 -2.85
C GLY A 238 0.36 -17.57 -1.59
N THR A 239 1.18 -17.18 -0.63
CA THR A 239 1.31 -17.87 0.66
C THR A 239 0.01 -17.86 1.44
N ALA A 240 -0.65 -16.70 1.54
CA ALA A 240 -1.94 -16.60 2.22
C ALA A 240 -3.02 -17.47 1.56
N LEU A 241 -3.05 -17.55 0.23
CA LEU A 241 -3.99 -18.41 -0.51
C LEU A 241 -3.68 -19.89 -0.35
N LEU A 242 -2.40 -20.29 -0.38
CA LEU A 242 -1.98 -21.68 -0.14
C LEU A 242 -2.33 -22.11 1.29
N ALA A 243 -2.06 -21.27 2.27
CA ALA A 243 -2.40 -21.51 3.68
C ALA A 243 -3.92 -21.62 3.92
N GLN A 244 -4.74 -21.01 3.06
CA GLN A 244 -6.19 -21.13 3.04
C GLN A 244 -6.68 -22.37 2.24
N GLY A 245 -5.76 -23.22 1.77
CA GLY A 245 -6.08 -24.48 1.10
C GLY A 245 -6.30 -24.41 -0.41
N HIS A 246 -5.99 -23.30 -1.07
CA HIS A 246 -6.06 -23.21 -2.52
C HIS A 246 -4.93 -24.00 -3.19
N ALA A 247 -5.21 -24.70 -4.27
CA ALA A 247 -4.21 -25.48 -5.01
C ALA A 247 -3.18 -24.57 -5.72
N MET A 248 -1.90 -24.93 -5.69
CA MET A 248 -0.77 -24.19 -6.28
C MET A 248 -1.05 -23.68 -7.70
N ARG A 249 -1.56 -24.54 -8.59
CA ARG A 249 -1.89 -24.16 -9.97
C ARG A 249 -2.91 -23.04 -10.07
N ASN A 250 -3.92 -23.04 -9.18
CA ASN A 250 -4.99 -22.05 -9.18
C ASN A 250 -4.47 -20.73 -8.62
N VAL A 251 -3.63 -20.79 -7.56
CA VAL A 251 -2.95 -19.64 -6.98
C VAL A 251 -2.06 -18.97 -8.03
N ALA A 252 -1.17 -19.71 -8.70
CA ALA A 252 -0.29 -19.14 -9.71
C ALA A 252 -1.06 -18.53 -10.89
N ALA A 253 -2.16 -19.16 -11.32
CA ALA A 253 -3.03 -18.62 -12.36
C ALA A 253 -3.73 -17.34 -11.92
N ALA A 254 -4.20 -17.25 -10.66
CA ALA A 254 -4.82 -16.05 -10.11
C ALA A 254 -3.80 -14.91 -9.98
N LEU A 255 -2.60 -15.18 -9.47
CA LEU A 255 -1.51 -14.20 -9.37
C LEU A 255 -1.08 -13.69 -10.75
N SER A 256 -1.05 -14.53 -11.76
CA SER A 256 -0.70 -14.14 -13.14
C SER A 256 -1.76 -13.23 -13.81
N ARG A 257 -2.96 -13.20 -13.27
CA ARG A 257 -4.04 -12.31 -13.71
C ARG A 257 -4.14 -11.05 -12.85
N SER A 258 -3.21 -10.85 -11.92
CA SER A 258 -3.21 -9.67 -11.06
C SER A 258 -3.14 -8.40 -11.90
N GLY A 259 -4.08 -7.50 -11.63
CA GLY A 259 -4.10 -6.18 -12.25
C GLY A 259 -3.11 -5.21 -11.59
N VAL A 260 -3.00 -4.05 -12.16
CA VAL A 260 -2.22 -2.94 -11.63
C VAL A 260 -2.86 -2.42 -10.34
N VAL A 261 -2.04 -2.03 -9.38
CA VAL A 261 -2.50 -1.39 -8.14
C VAL A 261 -2.55 0.12 -8.38
N PRO A 262 -3.73 0.77 -8.24
CA PRO A 262 -3.85 2.20 -8.49
C PRO A 262 -2.84 3.04 -7.69
N GLY A 263 -2.06 3.85 -8.37
CA GLY A 263 -1.05 4.73 -7.77
C GLY A 263 0.11 4.02 -7.05
N ARG A 264 0.37 2.75 -7.34
CA ARG A 264 1.48 1.96 -6.81
C ARG A 264 2.25 1.30 -7.96
N MET A 265 3.37 1.88 -8.36
CA MET A 265 4.12 1.46 -9.57
C MET A 265 3.18 1.24 -10.76
N GLU A 266 2.20 2.10 -10.91
CA GLU A 266 1.17 2.00 -11.94
C GLU A 266 1.73 2.40 -13.31
N PRO A 267 1.87 1.47 -14.28
CA PRO A 267 2.42 1.79 -15.59
C PRO A 267 1.36 2.37 -16.51
N ILE A 268 1.72 3.43 -17.23
CA ILE A 268 0.98 3.94 -18.39
C ILE A 268 1.86 3.72 -19.62
N ARG A 269 1.36 2.95 -20.58
CA ARG A 269 2.08 2.56 -21.81
C ARG A 269 1.37 3.10 -23.03
N VAL A 270 2.14 3.72 -23.92
CA VAL A 270 1.71 4.16 -25.26
C VAL A 270 2.85 3.84 -26.21
N ASP A 271 2.57 3.24 -27.34
CA ASP A 271 3.56 2.90 -28.36
C ASP A 271 4.34 4.13 -28.82
N GLY A 272 5.66 4.03 -28.87
CA GLY A 272 6.54 5.12 -29.28
C GLY A 272 6.72 6.24 -28.24
N LYS A 273 6.20 6.08 -27.01
CA LYS A 273 6.35 7.01 -25.89
C LYS A 273 7.14 6.37 -24.75
N PRO A 274 7.73 7.17 -23.83
CA PRO A 274 8.35 6.63 -22.63
C PRO A 274 7.34 5.86 -21.77
N LEU A 275 7.83 4.86 -21.04
CA LEU A 275 7.03 4.20 -20.02
C LEU A 275 6.86 5.15 -18.82
N VAL A 276 5.62 5.53 -18.52
CA VAL A 276 5.30 6.36 -17.35
C VAL A 276 4.88 5.47 -16.19
N ILE A 277 5.43 5.76 -14.99
CA ILE A 277 5.11 5.06 -13.75
C ILE A 277 4.56 6.08 -12.76
N ILE A 278 3.36 5.82 -12.24
CA ILE A 278 2.76 6.61 -11.17
C ILE A 278 2.96 5.87 -9.85
N ASP A 279 3.54 6.54 -8.84
CA ASP A 279 3.79 5.91 -7.53
C ASP A 279 3.52 6.86 -6.35
N TYR A 280 3.14 6.30 -5.22
CA TYR A 280 2.89 7.01 -3.98
C TYR A 280 4.16 7.23 -3.13
N ALA A 281 5.34 6.91 -3.62
CA ALA A 281 6.59 7.03 -2.90
C ALA A 281 6.85 8.49 -2.45
N HIS A 282 6.67 8.75 -1.16
CA HIS A 282 6.78 10.06 -0.52
C HIS A 282 7.75 10.05 0.69
N THR A 283 8.51 8.98 0.84
CA THR A 283 9.61 8.84 1.81
C THR A 283 10.90 8.48 1.09
N PRO A 284 12.10 8.76 1.66
CA PRO A 284 13.37 8.41 1.03
C PRO A 284 13.48 6.91 0.70
N GLN A 285 13.07 6.04 1.61
CA GLN A 285 13.12 4.59 1.42
C GLN A 285 12.17 4.14 0.30
N ALA A 286 10.91 4.61 0.28
CA ALA A 286 9.96 4.28 -0.77
C ALA A 286 10.41 4.79 -2.14
N LEU A 287 10.94 6.03 -2.20
CA LEU A 287 11.48 6.60 -3.44
C LEU A 287 12.67 5.79 -3.97
N SER A 288 13.58 5.37 -3.08
CA SER A 288 14.70 4.49 -3.45
C SER A 288 14.20 3.18 -4.05
N GLN A 289 13.22 2.53 -3.42
CA GLN A 289 12.64 1.28 -3.92
C GLN A 289 11.96 1.46 -5.28
N ALA A 290 11.19 2.53 -5.46
CA ALA A 290 10.53 2.83 -6.74
C ALA A 290 11.54 3.10 -7.86
N LEU A 291 12.60 3.90 -7.59
CA LEU A 291 13.65 4.20 -8.55
C LEU A 291 14.45 2.94 -8.93
N LEU A 292 14.85 2.13 -7.96
CA LEU A 292 15.58 0.87 -8.23
C LEU A 292 14.71 -0.11 -9.02
N ALA A 293 13.40 -0.15 -8.73
CA ALA A 293 12.45 -0.93 -9.50
C ALA A 293 12.39 -0.43 -10.96
N CYS A 294 12.21 0.87 -11.18
CA CYS A 294 12.24 1.46 -12.52
C CYS A 294 13.56 1.16 -13.25
N ARG A 295 14.69 1.29 -12.56
CA ARG A 295 16.03 1.02 -13.13
C ARG A 295 16.16 -0.42 -13.63
N ALA A 296 15.59 -1.42 -12.93
CA ALA A 296 15.63 -2.82 -13.35
C ALA A 296 14.84 -3.08 -14.66
N HIS A 297 13.91 -2.19 -15.01
CA HIS A 297 13.07 -2.29 -16.20
C HIS A 297 13.49 -1.31 -17.33
N THR A 298 14.38 -0.35 -17.05
CA THR A 298 14.80 0.71 -17.98
C THR A 298 15.85 0.23 -18.95
N ARG A 299 15.68 0.52 -20.23
CA ARG A 299 16.73 0.37 -21.27
C ARG A 299 17.42 1.70 -21.59
N GLY A 300 16.72 2.81 -21.43
CA GLY A 300 17.19 4.18 -21.66
C GLY A 300 17.49 4.91 -20.34
N LYS A 301 17.10 6.19 -20.27
CA LYS A 301 17.27 7.06 -19.11
C LYS A 301 16.10 6.91 -18.12
N LEU A 302 16.39 7.16 -16.85
CA LEU A 302 15.39 7.21 -15.80
C LEU A 302 15.16 8.65 -15.38
N TRP A 303 13.95 9.13 -15.57
CA TRP A 303 13.46 10.43 -15.13
C TRP A 303 12.72 10.28 -13.81
N CYS A 304 12.93 11.20 -12.87
CA CYS A 304 12.21 11.25 -11.59
C CYS A 304 11.54 12.61 -11.43
N VAL A 305 10.20 12.62 -11.39
CA VAL A 305 9.38 13.82 -11.11
C VAL A 305 8.78 13.64 -9.72
N PHE A 306 9.15 14.48 -8.74
CA PHE A 306 8.66 14.35 -7.38
C PHE A 306 8.73 15.67 -6.61
N GLY A 307 8.00 15.71 -5.48
CA GLY A 307 8.05 16.80 -4.52
C GLY A 307 7.91 16.30 -3.09
N CYS A 308 7.87 17.23 -2.16
CA CYS A 308 7.61 16.94 -0.75
C CYS A 308 6.42 17.74 -0.24
N GLY A 309 5.63 17.16 0.67
CA GLY A 309 4.53 17.88 1.32
C GLY A 309 5.03 18.91 2.32
N GLY A 310 4.37 20.07 2.38
CA GLY A 310 4.49 21.03 3.46
C GLY A 310 3.79 20.57 4.73
N ASP A 311 4.07 21.22 5.87
CA ASP A 311 3.57 20.86 7.22
C ASP A 311 3.82 19.38 7.56
N ARG A 312 4.97 18.87 7.13
CA ARG A 312 5.44 17.49 7.32
C ARG A 312 6.91 17.51 7.72
N ASP A 313 7.47 16.32 7.95
CA ASP A 313 8.89 16.14 8.27
C ASP A 313 9.79 16.84 7.24
N ARG A 314 10.43 17.94 7.66
CA ARG A 314 11.37 18.70 6.82
C ARG A 314 12.67 17.95 6.60
N GLY A 315 13.08 17.13 7.56
CA GLY A 315 14.35 16.39 7.49
C GLY A 315 14.40 15.39 6.34
N LYS A 316 13.26 14.92 5.85
CA LYS A 316 13.23 13.99 4.71
C LYS A 316 13.50 14.66 3.35
N ARG A 317 13.38 16.01 3.22
CA ARG A 317 13.48 16.72 1.92
C ARG A 317 14.83 16.51 1.27
N ALA A 318 15.90 16.87 1.97
CA ALA A 318 17.26 16.65 1.47
C ALA A 318 17.57 15.17 1.24
N LEU A 319 17.09 14.27 2.10
CA LEU A 319 17.27 12.82 1.93
C LEU A 319 16.55 12.29 0.68
N MET A 320 15.38 12.81 0.33
CA MET A 320 14.68 12.46 -0.92
C MET A 320 15.43 12.98 -2.14
N GLY A 321 15.98 14.20 -2.08
CA GLY A 321 16.87 14.75 -3.12
C GLY A 321 18.09 13.86 -3.33
N GLN A 322 18.80 13.50 -2.26
CA GLN A 322 19.94 12.60 -2.29
C GLN A 322 19.59 11.22 -2.89
N THR A 323 18.44 10.69 -2.48
CA THR A 323 17.96 9.40 -3.00
C THR A 323 17.70 9.44 -4.49
N ALA A 324 17.07 10.50 -4.99
CA ALA A 324 16.84 10.69 -6.42
C ALA A 324 18.16 10.82 -7.19
N ALA A 325 19.10 11.60 -6.68
CA ALA A 325 20.40 11.82 -7.30
C ALA A 325 21.27 10.55 -7.41
N ALA A 326 21.08 9.61 -6.49
CA ALA A 326 21.82 8.35 -6.50
C ALA A 326 21.40 7.39 -7.63
N VAL A 327 20.18 7.53 -8.18
CA VAL A 327 19.61 6.51 -9.08
C VAL A 327 19.08 7.11 -10.39
N ALA A 328 18.43 8.27 -10.38
CA ALA A 328 17.83 8.88 -11.56
C ALA A 328 18.88 9.58 -12.45
N ASP A 329 18.68 9.55 -13.77
CA ASP A 329 19.52 10.30 -14.73
C ASP A 329 19.05 11.75 -14.85
N HIS A 330 17.74 12.01 -14.73
CA HIS A 330 17.11 13.32 -14.78
C HIS A 330 16.17 13.49 -13.60
N ILE A 331 16.20 14.65 -12.94
CA ILE A 331 15.42 14.95 -11.75
C ILE A 331 14.61 16.23 -11.99
N ILE A 332 13.30 16.16 -11.76
CA ILE A 332 12.43 17.33 -11.76
C ILE A 332 11.77 17.43 -10.39
N ILE A 333 12.12 18.48 -9.67
CA ILE A 333 11.55 18.81 -8.37
C ILE A 333 10.33 19.68 -8.60
N THR A 334 9.21 19.32 -8.02
CA THR A 334 7.90 19.97 -8.23
C THR A 334 7.06 20.00 -6.96
N ASP A 335 5.94 20.71 -6.99
CA ASP A 335 5.00 20.71 -5.88
C ASP A 335 4.34 19.34 -5.69
N ASP A 336 4.21 18.95 -4.43
CA ASP A 336 3.33 17.87 -3.98
C ASP A 336 2.04 18.50 -3.39
N ASN A 337 1.92 18.59 -2.09
CA ASN A 337 0.91 19.34 -1.34
C ASN A 337 1.63 20.38 -0.46
N PRO A 338 1.91 21.61 -0.93
CA PRO A 338 2.68 22.61 -0.18
C PRO A 338 2.00 23.03 1.14
N ARG A 339 0.68 22.94 1.23
CA ARG A 339 -0.12 23.37 2.38
C ARG A 339 0.18 24.81 2.78
N ASN A 340 0.62 25.07 4.02
CA ASN A 340 0.89 26.42 4.51
C ASN A 340 2.36 26.86 4.32
N GLU A 341 3.19 26.06 3.66
CA GLU A 341 4.59 26.40 3.38
C GLU A 341 4.75 26.95 1.95
N GLU A 342 5.75 27.81 1.75
CA GLU A 342 6.10 28.32 0.41
C GLU A 342 6.66 27.19 -0.47
N PRO A 343 6.09 26.96 -1.65
CA PRO A 343 6.50 25.89 -2.54
C PRO A 343 7.99 25.92 -2.92
N GLU A 344 8.52 27.11 -3.17
CA GLU A 344 9.92 27.35 -3.51
C GLU A 344 10.85 26.87 -2.39
N ALA A 345 10.54 27.19 -1.14
CA ALA A 345 11.35 26.79 0.00
C ALA A 345 11.39 25.27 0.20
N ILE A 346 10.28 24.58 -0.12
CA ILE A 346 10.24 23.12 -0.10
C ILE A 346 11.14 22.55 -1.22
N ALA A 347 11.03 23.09 -2.43
CA ALA A 347 11.79 22.64 -3.57
C ALA A 347 13.31 22.87 -3.41
N GLU A 348 13.70 24.01 -2.86
CA GLU A 348 15.11 24.34 -2.55
C GLU A 348 15.68 23.36 -1.52
N ALA A 349 14.94 23.03 -0.44
CA ALA A 349 15.38 22.05 0.55
C ALA A 349 15.57 20.63 -0.04
N VAL A 350 14.81 20.27 -1.08
CA VAL A 350 15.02 19.03 -1.82
C VAL A 350 16.27 19.14 -2.71
N LEU A 351 16.44 20.29 -3.40
CA LEU A 351 17.58 20.53 -4.30
C LEU A 351 18.93 20.52 -3.56
N GLU A 352 18.96 21.01 -2.32
CA GLU A 352 20.16 20.91 -1.46
C GLU A 352 20.65 19.44 -1.34
N GLY A 353 19.72 18.51 -1.18
CA GLY A 353 20.02 17.07 -1.10
C GLY A 353 20.48 16.46 -2.43
N VAL A 354 20.02 17.01 -3.55
CA VAL A 354 20.44 16.57 -4.89
C VAL A 354 21.92 16.91 -5.14
N GLY A 355 22.40 18.03 -4.58
CA GLY A 355 23.79 18.45 -4.70
C GLY A 355 24.19 18.79 -6.13
N ALA A 356 25.39 18.36 -6.55
CA ALA A 356 26.00 18.70 -7.85
C ALA A 356 25.47 17.87 -9.04
N HIS A 357 24.27 17.28 -8.95
CA HIS A 357 23.67 16.51 -10.05
C HIS A 357 23.29 17.43 -11.22
N GLY A 358 24.01 17.35 -12.33
CA GLY A 358 23.94 18.30 -13.44
C GLY A 358 22.63 18.29 -14.25
N GLN A 359 21.71 17.37 -13.97
CA GLN A 359 20.43 17.19 -14.68
C GLN A 359 19.22 17.35 -13.74
N ALA A 360 19.33 18.17 -12.70
CA ALA A 360 18.25 18.52 -11.82
C ALA A 360 17.64 19.88 -12.16
N ARG A 361 16.31 19.99 -12.09
CA ARG A 361 15.54 21.22 -12.33
C ARG A 361 14.41 21.36 -11.35
N ILE A 362 14.07 22.59 -10.96
CA ILE A 362 12.83 22.93 -10.26
C ILE A 362 11.82 23.42 -11.29
N ILE A 363 10.64 22.80 -11.33
CA ILE A 363 9.46 23.23 -12.07
C ILE A 363 8.28 23.08 -11.10
N LEU A 364 7.88 24.16 -10.44
CA LEU A 364 6.92 24.10 -9.33
C LEU A 364 5.57 23.58 -9.76
N ARG A 365 5.01 24.06 -10.86
CA ARG A 365 3.72 23.60 -11.36
C ARG A 365 3.81 22.15 -11.81
N ARG A 366 3.16 21.25 -11.05
CA ARG A 366 3.28 19.80 -11.25
C ARG A 366 2.88 19.34 -12.65
N ALA A 367 1.81 19.90 -13.23
CA ALA A 367 1.42 19.57 -14.60
C ALA A 367 2.51 19.95 -15.63
N GLU A 368 3.18 21.11 -15.45
CA GLU A 368 4.26 21.56 -16.31
C GLU A 368 5.51 20.69 -16.14
N ALA A 369 5.80 20.25 -14.89
CA ALA A 369 6.90 19.33 -14.59
C ALA A 369 6.71 17.98 -15.29
N ILE A 370 5.51 17.42 -15.24
CA ILE A 370 5.13 16.18 -15.93
C ILE A 370 5.23 16.37 -17.45
N ALA A 371 4.69 17.46 -17.99
CA ALA A 371 4.73 17.75 -19.42
C ALA A 371 6.19 17.90 -19.92
N HIS A 372 7.06 18.57 -19.14
CA HIS A 372 8.48 18.70 -19.47
C HIS A 372 9.18 17.34 -19.53
N ALA A 373 8.96 16.48 -18.50
CA ALA A 373 9.56 15.16 -18.47
C ALA A 373 9.12 14.30 -19.66
N LEU A 374 7.81 14.24 -19.94
CA LEU A 374 7.25 13.44 -21.03
C LEU A 374 7.65 13.97 -22.43
N GLY A 375 7.83 15.29 -22.57
CA GLY A 375 8.26 15.91 -23.82
C GLY A 375 9.75 15.72 -24.11
N ALA A 376 10.58 15.53 -23.08
CA ALA A 376 12.03 15.39 -23.22
C ALA A 376 12.51 13.93 -23.20
N ALA A 377 11.73 13.01 -22.62
CA ALA A 377 12.07 11.59 -22.52
C ALA A 377 11.93 10.87 -23.87
N ALA A 378 12.86 9.97 -24.18
CA ALA A 378 12.81 9.09 -25.34
C ALA A 378 11.89 7.87 -25.10
N SER A 379 11.54 7.15 -26.17
CA SER A 379 10.61 6.01 -26.11
C SER A 379 11.12 4.81 -25.27
N ASP A 380 12.41 4.67 -25.07
CA ASP A 380 13.06 3.63 -24.26
C ASP A 380 13.35 4.09 -22.82
N ASP A 381 13.03 5.35 -22.48
CA ASP A 381 13.13 5.90 -21.15
C ASP A 381 11.97 5.48 -20.24
N ILE A 382 12.20 5.62 -18.93
CA ILE A 382 11.14 5.55 -17.92
C ILE A 382 11.00 6.89 -17.22
N VAL A 383 9.76 7.38 -17.08
CA VAL A 383 9.42 8.57 -16.29
C VAL A 383 8.65 8.13 -15.05
N LEU A 384 9.31 8.15 -13.88
CA LEU A 384 8.69 7.94 -12.58
C LEU A 384 8.08 9.27 -12.09
N ILE A 385 6.78 9.30 -11.84
CA ILE A 385 6.07 10.41 -11.20
C ILE A 385 5.70 9.94 -9.80
N ALA A 386 6.37 10.50 -8.78
CA ALA A 386 6.30 10.02 -7.41
C ALA A 386 5.69 11.07 -6.45
N GLY A 387 5.11 10.58 -5.35
CA GLY A 387 4.56 11.37 -4.24
C GLY A 387 3.06 11.19 -4.08
N LYS A 388 2.26 11.49 -5.09
CA LYS A 388 0.80 11.53 -5.00
C LYS A 388 0.11 10.19 -5.29
N GLY A 389 0.66 9.37 -6.17
CA GLY A 389 0.10 8.07 -6.50
C GLY A 389 -1.38 8.14 -6.91
N HIS A 390 -2.28 7.66 -6.05
CA HIS A 390 -3.73 7.63 -6.28
C HIS A 390 -4.45 8.92 -5.87
N GLU A 391 -3.78 9.91 -5.28
CA GLU A 391 -4.39 11.17 -4.87
C GLU A 391 -4.96 11.93 -6.08
N THR A 392 -6.12 12.56 -5.87
CA THR A 392 -6.87 13.30 -6.91
C THR A 392 -6.97 14.78 -6.61
N VAL A 393 -6.26 15.26 -5.59
CA VAL A 393 -6.24 16.67 -5.19
C VAL A 393 -4.82 17.14 -4.93
N GLN A 394 -4.58 18.43 -5.07
CA GLN A 394 -3.36 19.12 -4.66
C GLN A 394 -3.73 20.24 -3.70
N GLN A 395 -3.10 20.30 -2.52
CA GLN A 395 -3.47 21.21 -1.43
C GLN A 395 -2.49 22.40 -1.33
N TYR A 396 -3.03 23.61 -1.44
CA TYR A 396 -2.35 24.89 -1.19
C TYR A 396 -3.10 25.65 -0.09
N GLY A 397 -2.47 25.85 1.06
CA GLY A 397 -3.15 26.38 2.23
C GLY A 397 -4.32 25.49 2.66
N ALA A 398 -5.49 26.09 2.80
CA ALA A 398 -6.76 25.43 3.10
C ALA A 398 -7.53 25.00 1.83
N ILE A 399 -7.02 25.29 0.64
CA ILE A 399 -7.72 25.04 -0.63
C ILE A 399 -7.20 23.75 -1.27
N GLU A 400 -8.11 22.87 -1.68
CA GLU A 400 -7.82 21.70 -2.47
C GLU A 400 -8.19 21.94 -3.93
N TYR A 401 -7.25 21.73 -4.84
CA TYR A 401 -7.45 21.80 -6.27
C TYR A 401 -7.52 20.40 -6.87
N PRO A 402 -8.47 20.08 -7.73
CA PRO A 402 -8.50 18.81 -8.45
C PRO A 402 -7.21 18.62 -9.27
N PHE A 403 -6.47 17.56 -8.99
CA PHE A 403 -5.26 17.20 -9.72
C PHE A 403 -4.91 15.72 -9.49
N SER A 404 -4.67 15.00 -10.58
CA SER A 404 -4.25 13.61 -10.58
C SER A 404 -3.03 13.44 -11.48
N ASP A 405 -1.96 12.87 -10.96
CA ASP A 405 -0.76 12.51 -11.75
C ASP A 405 -1.12 11.59 -12.92
N ARG A 406 -1.98 10.60 -12.65
CA ARG A 406 -2.46 9.64 -13.64
C ARG A 406 -3.17 10.34 -14.80
N ASP A 407 -4.16 11.18 -14.48
CA ASP A 407 -4.99 11.82 -15.50
C ASP A 407 -4.19 12.85 -16.30
N CYS A 408 -3.29 13.60 -15.63
CA CYS A 408 -2.35 14.50 -16.27
C CYS A 408 -1.44 13.76 -17.26
N ALA A 409 -0.82 12.66 -16.84
CA ALA A 409 0.06 11.87 -17.69
C ALA A 409 -0.71 11.23 -18.86
N ARG A 410 -1.90 10.69 -18.62
CA ARG A 410 -2.77 10.11 -19.68
C ARG A 410 -3.15 11.14 -20.72
N ALA A 411 -3.59 12.33 -20.31
CA ALA A 411 -3.94 13.43 -21.21
C ALA A 411 -2.74 13.86 -22.08
N LEU A 412 -1.55 14.01 -21.48
CA LEU A 412 -0.31 14.36 -22.19
C LEU A 412 0.16 13.28 -23.18
N LEU A 413 -0.19 12.01 -22.91
CA LEU A 413 0.08 10.88 -23.81
C LEU A 413 -1.01 10.67 -24.86
N GLY A 414 -2.08 11.47 -24.87
CA GLY A 414 -3.16 11.37 -25.83
C GLY A 414 -4.18 10.25 -25.52
N LEU A 415 -4.24 9.79 -24.25
CA LEU A 415 -5.21 8.82 -23.78
C LEU A 415 -6.41 9.53 -23.14
N GLU A 416 -7.61 8.95 -23.28
CA GLU A 416 -8.79 9.43 -22.55
C GLU A 416 -8.60 9.33 -21.04
N ALA A 417 -9.29 10.17 -20.26
CA ALA A 417 -9.33 10.09 -18.82
C ALA A 417 -9.75 8.67 -18.37
N ALA A 418 -9.15 8.16 -17.30
CA ALA A 418 -9.58 6.89 -16.76
C ALA A 418 -10.98 7.06 -16.14
N SER A 419 -11.97 6.37 -16.71
CA SER A 419 -13.34 6.32 -16.19
C SER A 419 -13.44 5.65 -14.83
#